data_26c64931f21c03997a2fc716b951409b
#
_entry.id   26c64931f21c03997a2fc716b951409b
#
_cell.length_a   1.000
_cell.length_b   1.000
_cell.length_c   1.000
_cell.angle_alpha   90.00
_cell.angle_beta   90.00
_cell.angle_gamma   90.00
#
_symmetry.space_group_name_H-M   'P 1'
#
loop_
_entity.id
_entity.type
_entity.pdbx_description
1 polymer ?
#
loop_
_entity_poly.entity_id
_entity_poly.type
_entity_poly.pdbx_seq_one_letter_code
_entity_poly.pdbx_strand_id
1 'polypeptide(L)'
;MNYGTTNQYINYSVNSQEIQVDNDNNRSLVRVWVDVWRTNTGHTTYGSGTVSVSCNGNVQSASIISSQKITSTAIRLGTWDFWVGHNDDGSKTVWIAGIIQHSQFSSNWNGYNHALTNIPRQAKITSCSDFNDEQNPSFSFSNPGNFNMECWLEPNPNGTHLAIRTVTGTSGTFTWDLTEEERKQLRQACSGKSCTIRVGLYSKDKAWASYVDKKFSMTNAEPTIEEVEYRDNDSTIAGITKDNQLIVQGKSSFTVLIPSAKAKKEASIVKYTIEYLNVKYDETEQVKVEFGPIDANADFELKVTATDSRGYTVSTTKTVKVLEYALPTISGTAKRLNNYEDLTTLHAYGSISSINEQNTMAVSYQYRKQGGEYSNWIDIDNDTDIETEFDKEYSYEIKFQLIDRFSAVTYVTLLAMGVPFAFFDVEKLSLGVNKFPEHDGAFETDSFYYLGKQLLDFIVPVGTQIYNSQKEFDPNALYQGTEWTRIKGYVLGGIDEEDSDTDENTTFNKGAGETIGSKWLHKHSHQQYVTANEQGNVYRRRDYSSEGNAGIYPQNVSTEAVGSGNAQNIQPTKLTYIWERVK
;
A
#
# COMPACT_ATOMS: atom_id res chain seq x y z
N MET A 1 33.13 -60.95 -23.47
CA MET A 1 32.48 -61.53 -24.72
C MET A 1 33.51 -61.59 -25.84
N ASN A 2 33.45 -62.58 -26.71
CA ASN A 2 34.39 -62.81 -27.80
C ASN A 2 33.87 -62.20 -29.09
N TYR A 3 34.74 -61.59 -29.86
CA TYR A 3 34.42 -60.94 -31.12
C TYR A 3 35.46 -61.26 -32.18
N GLY A 4 35.02 -61.29 -33.44
CA GLY A 4 35.90 -61.47 -34.60
C GLY A 4 36.52 -60.17 -35.04
N THR A 5 37.55 -60.27 -35.90
CA THR A 5 38.21 -59.12 -36.54
C THR A 5 38.11 -59.21 -38.05
N THR A 6 38.63 -58.28 -38.83
CA THR A 6 38.75 -58.33 -40.27
C THR A 6 39.63 -59.52 -40.75
N ASN A 7 40.41 -60.09 -39.85
CA ASN A 7 41.18 -61.30 -40.07
C ASN A 7 40.43 -62.52 -39.43
N GLN A 8 39.87 -63.42 -40.21
CA GLN A 8 39.06 -64.53 -39.71
C GLN A 8 39.75 -65.47 -38.70
N TYR A 9 41.06 -65.40 -38.58
CA TYR A 9 41.86 -66.17 -37.62
C TYR A 9 42.20 -65.45 -36.36
N ILE A 10 41.74 -64.20 -36.18
CA ILE A 10 42.01 -63.43 -35.00
C ILE A 10 40.71 -63.04 -34.35
N ASN A 11 40.56 -63.45 -33.12
CA ASN A 11 39.49 -63.06 -32.24
C ASN A 11 40.01 -62.27 -31.08
N TYR A 12 39.17 -61.47 -30.49
CA TYR A 12 39.44 -60.74 -29.25
C TYR A 12 38.28 -60.85 -28.32
N SER A 13 38.53 -60.59 -27.06
CA SER A 13 37.49 -60.38 -26.05
C SER A 13 37.62 -59.03 -25.36
N VAL A 14 36.48 -58.44 -25.12
CA VAL A 14 36.33 -57.32 -24.20
C VAL A 14 35.76 -57.88 -22.92
N ASN A 15 36.44 -57.62 -21.81
CA ASN A 15 36.08 -58.15 -20.52
C ASN A 15 36.03 -56.99 -19.51
N SER A 16 35.21 -57.11 -18.51
CA SER A 16 35.13 -56.17 -17.42
C SER A 16 34.84 -56.84 -16.09
N GLN A 17 35.23 -56.19 -15.04
CA GLN A 17 34.96 -56.58 -13.67
C GLN A 17 34.78 -55.31 -12.81
N GLU A 18 33.77 -55.26 -12.01
CA GLU A 18 33.65 -54.29 -10.95
C GLU A 18 34.63 -54.69 -9.83
N ILE A 19 35.62 -53.88 -9.59
CA ILE A 19 36.71 -54.20 -8.65
C ILE A 19 36.59 -53.49 -7.32
N GLN A 20 35.79 -52.41 -7.28
CA GLN A 20 35.54 -51.66 -6.06
C GLN A 20 34.17 -50.97 -6.17
N VAL A 21 33.45 -50.94 -5.05
CA VAL A 21 32.22 -50.16 -4.87
C VAL A 21 32.52 -49.06 -3.87
N ASP A 22 32.33 -47.81 -4.29
CA ASP A 22 32.45 -46.60 -3.46
C ASP A 22 31.05 -46.11 -3.13
N ASN A 23 30.51 -46.61 -2.03
CA ASN A 23 29.18 -46.30 -1.54
C ASN A 23 28.98 -44.81 -1.25
N ASP A 24 30.03 -44.17 -0.72
CA ASP A 24 29.95 -42.76 -0.26
C ASP A 24 29.82 -41.81 -1.46
N ASN A 25 30.54 -42.08 -2.55
CA ASN A 25 30.54 -41.24 -3.73
C ASN A 25 29.58 -41.78 -4.83
N ASN A 26 28.77 -42.78 -4.53
CA ASN A 26 27.81 -43.39 -5.50
C ASN A 26 28.47 -43.76 -6.84
N ARG A 27 29.56 -44.49 -6.78
CA ARG A 27 30.34 -44.88 -7.96
C ARG A 27 30.99 -46.24 -7.77
N SER A 28 31.31 -46.89 -8.86
CA SER A 28 32.08 -48.12 -8.86
C SER A 28 33.30 -47.99 -9.74
N LEU A 29 34.39 -48.66 -9.34
CA LEU A 29 35.58 -48.79 -10.15
C LEU A 29 35.46 -50.05 -11.01
N VAL A 30 35.39 -49.81 -12.32
CA VAL A 30 35.22 -50.88 -13.31
C VAL A 30 36.55 -51.05 -14.05
N ARG A 31 37.14 -52.22 -13.92
CA ARG A 31 38.28 -52.63 -14.70
C ARG A 31 37.84 -53.23 -16.02
N VAL A 32 38.40 -52.76 -17.13
CA VAL A 32 38.15 -53.22 -18.47
C VAL A 32 39.46 -53.67 -19.08
N TRP A 33 39.42 -54.80 -19.75
CA TRP A 33 40.59 -55.27 -20.46
C TRP A 33 40.23 -55.95 -21.78
N VAL A 34 41.21 -56.00 -22.67
CA VAL A 34 41.09 -56.62 -23.97
C VAL A 34 42.13 -57.70 -24.12
N ASP A 35 41.70 -58.89 -24.38
CA ASP A 35 42.55 -60.02 -24.73
C ASP A 35 42.37 -60.36 -26.21
N VAL A 36 43.44 -60.76 -26.94
CA VAL A 36 43.44 -61.09 -28.33
C VAL A 36 44.18 -62.41 -28.53
N TRP A 37 43.70 -63.22 -29.43
CA TRP A 37 44.34 -64.51 -29.77
C TRP A 37 44.05 -64.93 -31.24
N ARG A 38 44.81 -65.89 -31.72
CA ARG A 38 44.53 -66.54 -32.97
C ARG A 38 43.74 -67.84 -32.76
N THR A 39 42.88 -68.16 -33.70
CA THR A 39 42.09 -69.39 -33.68
C THR A 39 42.87 -70.56 -34.32
N ASN A 40 43.87 -70.27 -35.15
CA ASN A 40 44.71 -71.29 -35.78
C ASN A 40 46.08 -71.42 -35.05
N THR A 41 46.42 -72.64 -34.73
CA THR A 41 47.70 -73.01 -34.10
C THR A 41 48.89 -72.94 -35.08
N GLY A 42 50.09 -72.76 -34.57
CA GLY A 42 51.32 -72.75 -35.37
C GLY A 42 51.62 -71.44 -36.13
N HIS A 43 50.72 -70.41 -35.98
CA HIS A 43 50.90 -69.11 -36.63
C HIS A 43 51.05 -68.00 -35.59
N THR A 44 51.80 -67.00 -35.95
CA THR A 44 51.99 -65.76 -35.10
C THR A 44 51.73 -64.55 -35.95
N THR A 45 51.01 -63.58 -35.37
CA THR A 45 50.78 -62.24 -35.97
C THR A 45 51.66 -61.22 -35.25
N TYR A 46 52.38 -60.44 -36.04
CA TYR A 46 53.24 -59.36 -35.62
C TYR A 46 52.71 -58.04 -36.20
N GLY A 47 52.90 -56.92 -35.51
CA GLY A 47 52.55 -55.59 -35.98
C GLY A 47 52.29 -54.62 -34.85
N SER A 48 52.07 -53.38 -35.21
CA SER A 48 51.74 -52.34 -34.31
C SER A 48 50.31 -51.80 -34.51
N GLY A 49 49.80 -51.14 -33.55
CA GLY A 49 48.43 -50.61 -33.65
C GLY A 49 47.99 -49.91 -32.35
N THR A 50 46.68 -49.79 -32.25
CA THR A 50 46.05 -49.21 -31.06
C THR A 50 44.89 -50.11 -30.64
N VAL A 51 44.77 -50.35 -29.37
CA VAL A 51 43.54 -50.90 -28.74
C VAL A 51 42.90 -49.80 -27.92
N SER A 52 41.64 -49.63 -28.11
CA SER A 52 40.87 -48.66 -27.32
C SER A 52 39.68 -49.38 -26.67
N VAL A 53 39.35 -48.92 -25.46
CA VAL A 53 38.16 -49.38 -24.74
C VAL A 53 37.28 -48.19 -24.39
N SER A 54 36.00 -48.43 -24.35
CA SER A 54 35.00 -47.47 -23.86
C SER A 54 34.29 -48.08 -22.67
N CYS A 55 34.18 -47.31 -21.59
CA CYS A 55 33.35 -47.62 -20.44
C CYS A 55 32.49 -46.43 -20.12
N ASN A 56 31.18 -46.60 -20.20
CA ASN A 56 30.19 -45.53 -19.98
C ASN A 56 30.45 -44.28 -20.83
N GLY A 57 30.94 -44.47 -22.09
CA GLY A 57 31.26 -43.37 -23.00
C GLY A 57 32.70 -42.79 -22.85
N ASN A 58 33.39 -43.06 -21.77
CA ASN A 58 34.79 -42.65 -21.59
C ASN A 58 35.70 -43.63 -22.32
N VAL A 59 36.60 -43.13 -23.15
CA VAL A 59 37.53 -43.93 -23.98
C VAL A 59 38.95 -43.79 -23.48
N GLN A 60 39.63 -44.92 -23.33
CA GLN A 60 41.07 -44.98 -23.09
C GLN A 60 41.72 -45.91 -24.10
N SER A 61 42.99 -45.69 -24.36
CA SER A 61 43.72 -46.41 -25.41
C SER A 61 45.11 -46.81 -24.96
N ALA A 62 45.64 -47.86 -25.59
CA ALA A 62 47.03 -48.24 -25.48
C ALA A 62 47.62 -48.62 -26.85
N SER A 63 48.90 -48.43 -27.02
CA SER A 63 49.63 -48.81 -28.21
C SER A 63 49.93 -50.32 -28.19
N ILE A 64 49.69 -50.98 -29.26
CA ILE A 64 50.15 -52.36 -29.53
C ILE A 64 51.53 -52.22 -30.17
N ILE A 65 52.56 -52.76 -29.52
CA ILE A 65 53.92 -52.70 -30.04
C ILE A 65 54.23 -53.95 -30.93
N SER A 66 55.07 -53.75 -31.88
CA SER A 66 55.38 -54.80 -32.88
C SER A 66 56.04 -56.06 -32.29
N SER A 67 56.60 -55.98 -31.09
CA SER A 67 57.14 -57.11 -30.36
C SER A 67 56.08 -57.99 -29.66
N GLN A 68 54.86 -57.52 -29.55
CA GLN A 68 53.72 -58.29 -28.99
C GLN A 68 53.31 -59.34 -30.00
N LYS A 69 53.56 -60.62 -29.69
CA LYS A 69 53.24 -61.79 -30.54
C LYS A 69 51.82 -62.28 -30.26
N ILE A 70 50.94 -62.19 -31.25
CA ILE A 70 49.58 -62.73 -31.13
C ILE A 70 49.65 -64.18 -31.68
N THR A 71 49.41 -65.13 -30.77
CA THR A 71 49.43 -66.56 -31.02
C THR A 71 48.08 -67.18 -30.67
N SER A 72 47.97 -68.49 -30.64
CA SER A 72 46.74 -69.20 -30.19
C SER A 72 46.53 -69.05 -28.66
N THR A 73 47.55 -68.64 -27.92
CA THR A 73 47.39 -68.26 -26.52
C THR A 73 46.93 -66.78 -26.44
N ALA A 74 45.88 -66.52 -25.72
CA ALA A 74 45.37 -65.20 -25.55
C ALA A 74 46.40 -64.32 -24.83
N ILE A 75 46.66 -63.12 -25.35
CA ILE A 75 47.47 -62.11 -24.72
C ILE A 75 46.65 -60.88 -24.40
N ARG A 76 46.98 -60.20 -23.31
CA ARG A 76 46.31 -58.96 -22.89
C ARG A 76 46.96 -57.79 -23.59
N LEU A 77 46.12 -56.99 -24.29
CA LEU A 77 46.58 -55.80 -25.01
C LEU A 77 46.58 -54.57 -24.10
N GLY A 78 45.73 -54.54 -23.09
CA GLY A 78 45.68 -53.43 -22.11
C GLY A 78 44.66 -53.70 -21.03
N THR A 79 44.79 -52.97 -19.94
CA THR A 79 43.85 -52.96 -18.81
C THR A 79 43.66 -51.52 -18.35
N TRP A 80 42.44 -51.13 -18.15
CA TRP A 80 42.05 -49.74 -17.78
C TRP A 80 41.02 -49.79 -16.68
N ASP A 81 41.15 -48.83 -15.76
CA ASP A 81 40.22 -48.65 -14.66
C ASP A 81 39.40 -47.39 -14.87
N PHE A 82 38.07 -47.49 -14.72
CA PHE A 82 37.13 -46.40 -14.91
C PHE A 82 36.26 -46.23 -13.67
N TRP A 83 36.26 -45.02 -13.11
CA TRP A 83 35.22 -44.67 -12.15
C TRP A 83 33.91 -44.36 -12.84
N VAL A 84 32.87 -45.08 -12.48
CA VAL A 84 31.54 -44.96 -13.07
C VAL A 84 30.54 -44.56 -12.00
N GLY A 85 29.94 -43.38 -12.16
CA GLY A 85 28.86 -42.91 -11.30
C GLY A 85 27.59 -43.70 -11.52
N HIS A 86 26.90 -44.06 -10.42
CA HIS A 86 25.60 -44.71 -10.46
C HIS A 86 24.47 -43.69 -10.61
N ASN A 87 23.28 -44.19 -10.98
CA ASN A 87 22.05 -43.42 -10.98
C ASN A 87 21.66 -43.01 -9.56
N ASP A 88 20.71 -42.08 -9.40
CA ASP A 88 20.26 -41.62 -8.11
C ASP A 88 19.63 -42.70 -7.21
N ASP A 89 19.11 -43.77 -7.81
CA ASP A 89 18.59 -44.94 -7.11
C ASP A 89 19.67 -45.97 -6.74
N GLY A 90 20.94 -45.68 -7.11
CA GLY A 90 22.09 -46.55 -6.86
C GLY A 90 22.30 -47.63 -7.87
N SER A 91 21.40 -47.80 -8.84
CA SER A 91 21.54 -48.74 -9.93
C SER A 91 22.48 -48.22 -11.01
N LYS A 92 23.15 -49.10 -11.72
CA LYS A 92 23.91 -48.75 -12.92
C LYS A 92 24.15 -49.96 -13.80
N THR A 93 23.90 -49.76 -15.06
CA THR A 93 24.35 -50.67 -16.12
C THR A 93 25.22 -49.85 -17.06
N VAL A 94 26.39 -50.33 -17.36
CA VAL A 94 27.34 -49.62 -18.21
C VAL A 94 27.58 -50.36 -19.51
N TRP A 95 27.66 -49.64 -20.59
CA TRP A 95 28.11 -50.16 -21.85
C TRP A 95 29.63 -50.23 -21.86
N ILE A 96 30.15 -51.46 -22.02
CA ILE A 96 31.59 -51.73 -22.13
C ILE A 96 31.86 -52.14 -23.57
N ALA A 97 32.77 -51.49 -24.22
CA ALA A 97 33.14 -51.81 -25.61
C ALA A 97 34.63 -51.69 -25.84
N GLY A 98 35.12 -52.38 -26.88
CA GLY A 98 36.48 -52.27 -27.32
C GLY A 98 36.62 -52.31 -28.83
N ILE A 99 37.67 -51.70 -29.32
CA ILE A 99 38.06 -51.70 -30.74
C ILE A 99 39.56 -51.91 -30.82
N ILE A 100 39.98 -52.66 -31.83
CA ILE A 100 41.42 -52.89 -32.17
C ILE A 100 41.65 -52.35 -33.58
N GLN A 101 42.66 -51.50 -33.72
CA GLN A 101 43.22 -51.00 -34.97
C GLN A 101 44.66 -51.46 -35.08
N HIS A 102 44.91 -52.58 -35.77
CA HIS A 102 46.23 -53.19 -35.89
C HIS A 102 46.66 -53.23 -37.35
N SER A 103 47.93 -53.17 -37.66
CA SER A 103 48.46 -53.13 -39.03
C SER A 103 48.07 -54.37 -39.87
N GLN A 104 47.71 -55.43 -39.22
CA GLN A 104 47.33 -56.71 -39.90
C GLN A 104 45.84 -57.04 -39.76
N PHE A 105 45.07 -56.37 -38.97
CA PHE A 105 43.64 -56.57 -38.78
C PHE A 105 43.02 -55.34 -38.02
N SER A 106 41.73 -55.27 -38.12
CA SER A 106 40.96 -54.29 -37.34
C SER A 106 39.63 -54.91 -36.88
N SER A 107 39.00 -54.23 -35.90
CA SER A 107 37.63 -54.57 -35.51
C SER A 107 36.77 -53.32 -35.56
N ASN A 108 35.46 -53.49 -35.41
CA ASN A 108 34.55 -52.44 -35.05
C ASN A 108 34.49 -52.31 -33.50
N TRP A 109 33.84 -51.25 -32.99
CA TRP A 109 33.43 -51.19 -31.61
C TRP A 109 32.46 -52.32 -31.31
N ASN A 110 32.85 -53.25 -30.47
CA ASN A 110 32.00 -54.36 -30.03
C ASN A 110 31.95 -54.32 -28.50
N GLY A 111 30.78 -54.57 -27.93
CA GLY A 111 30.63 -54.43 -26.51
C GLY A 111 29.39 -55.14 -25.97
N TYR A 112 29.18 -54.96 -24.70
CA TYR A 112 28.04 -55.49 -23.94
C TYR A 112 27.72 -54.62 -22.74
N ASN A 113 26.52 -54.83 -22.21
CA ASN A 113 26.11 -54.21 -20.98
C ASN A 113 26.62 -54.99 -19.76
N HIS A 114 27.25 -54.28 -18.81
CA HIS A 114 27.68 -54.81 -17.53
C HIS A 114 26.82 -54.16 -16.43
N ALA A 115 26.01 -54.95 -15.74
CA ALA A 115 25.26 -54.50 -14.58
C ALA A 115 26.19 -54.43 -13.38
N LEU A 116 26.32 -53.26 -12.77
CA LEU A 116 27.11 -53.03 -11.58
C LEU A 116 26.31 -53.34 -10.31
N THR A 117 27.01 -53.54 -9.22
CA THR A 117 26.41 -53.77 -7.90
C THR A 117 25.54 -52.55 -7.51
N ASN A 118 24.31 -52.83 -7.12
CA ASN A 118 23.43 -51.73 -6.66
C ASN A 118 23.96 -51.16 -5.36
N ILE A 119 24.19 -49.83 -5.34
CA ILE A 119 24.68 -49.12 -4.18
C ILE A 119 23.48 -48.68 -3.35
N PRO A 120 23.36 -49.10 -2.08
CA PRO A 120 22.28 -48.63 -1.23
C PRO A 120 22.27 -47.11 -1.12
N ARG A 121 21.18 -46.46 -1.49
CA ARG A 121 21.06 -45.00 -1.51
C ARG A 121 20.35 -44.46 -0.30
N GLN A 122 20.71 -43.22 0.05
CA GLN A 122 20.11 -42.45 1.13
C GLN A 122 18.57 -42.41 0.97
N ALA A 123 17.88 -42.54 2.08
CA ALA A 123 16.46 -42.23 2.14
C ALA A 123 16.22 -40.77 1.81
N LYS A 124 15.21 -40.51 1.00
CA LYS A 124 14.85 -39.16 0.55
C LYS A 124 13.36 -38.87 0.74
N ILE A 125 13.04 -37.65 1.11
CA ILE A 125 11.69 -37.13 0.99
C ILE A 125 11.44 -36.86 -0.49
N THR A 126 10.36 -37.46 -1.04
CA THR A 126 9.97 -37.34 -2.46
C THR A 126 8.87 -36.31 -2.67
N SER A 127 8.00 -36.09 -1.67
CA SER A 127 7.00 -35.02 -1.66
C SER A 127 6.63 -34.67 -0.25
N CYS A 128 6.27 -33.42 -0.04
CA CYS A 128 5.72 -32.88 1.19
C CYS A 128 4.95 -31.60 0.85
N SER A 129 3.80 -31.39 1.43
CA SER A 129 2.99 -30.17 1.23
C SER A 129 3.21 -29.17 2.37
N ASP A 130 2.89 -27.90 2.11
CA ASP A 130 2.69 -26.92 3.17
C ASP A 130 1.54 -27.37 4.07
N PHE A 131 1.56 -26.96 5.34
CA PHE A 131 0.55 -27.34 6.30
C PHE A 131 0.26 -26.22 7.31
N ASN A 132 -0.80 -26.37 8.07
CA ASN A 132 -1.18 -25.41 9.11
C ASN A 132 -1.21 -26.07 10.50
N ASP A 133 -1.45 -25.27 11.51
CA ASP A 133 -1.42 -25.67 12.92
C ASP A 133 -2.52 -26.67 13.32
N GLU A 134 -3.55 -26.86 12.50
CA GLU A 134 -4.64 -27.82 12.75
C GLU A 134 -4.47 -29.13 11.96
N GLN A 135 -3.58 -29.14 10.97
CA GLN A 135 -3.31 -30.32 10.14
C GLN A 135 -2.25 -31.23 10.75
N ASN A 136 -2.34 -32.48 10.42
CA ASN A 136 -1.27 -33.44 10.61
C ASN A 136 -0.39 -33.44 9.35
N PRO A 137 0.86 -32.95 9.41
CA PRO A 137 1.73 -32.93 8.24
C PRO A 137 2.07 -34.34 7.77
N SER A 138 2.31 -34.47 6.48
CA SER A 138 2.72 -35.73 5.88
C SER A 138 3.77 -35.53 4.80
N PHE A 139 4.58 -36.54 4.60
CA PHE A 139 5.52 -36.57 3.48
C PHE A 139 5.58 -37.95 2.87
N SER A 140 5.85 -38.03 1.58
CA SER A 140 6.19 -39.27 0.92
C SER A 140 7.70 -39.44 0.88
N PHE A 141 8.16 -40.68 0.94
CA PHE A 141 9.58 -40.97 0.97
C PHE A 141 9.95 -42.20 0.11
N SER A 142 11.22 -42.27 -0.22
CA SER A 142 11.89 -43.43 -0.81
C SER A 142 13.10 -43.79 0.02
N ASN A 143 13.24 -45.05 0.41
CA ASN A 143 14.31 -45.59 1.22
C ASN A 143 14.85 -46.90 0.58
N PRO A 144 15.50 -46.80 -0.59
CA PRO A 144 15.96 -47.98 -1.31
C PRO A 144 17.00 -48.80 -0.59
N GLY A 145 17.71 -48.21 0.36
CA GLY A 145 18.65 -48.87 1.25
C GLY A 145 18.01 -49.62 2.43
N ASN A 146 16.70 -49.51 2.60
CA ASN A 146 15.94 -50.08 3.74
C ASN A 146 16.57 -49.75 5.11
N PHE A 147 17.00 -48.51 5.25
CA PHE A 147 17.61 -48.02 6.51
C PHE A 147 16.57 -47.79 7.60
N ASN A 148 17.00 -47.85 8.83
CA ASN A 148 16.22 -47.39 9.96
C ASN A 148 16.16 -45.85 9.90
N MET A 149 14.95 -45.31 9.83
CA MET A 149 14.76 -43.88 9.65
C MET A 149 14.09 -43.25 10.89
N GLU A 150 14.38 -41.97 11.04
CA GLU A 150 13.73 -41.10 12.00
C GLU A 150 13.35 -39.79 11.29
N CYS A 151 12.17 -39.25 11.54
CA CYS A 151 11.75 -37.99 10.98
C CYS A 151 11.47 -36.98 12.10
N TRP A 152 11.57 -35.70 11.77
CA TRP A 152 11.34 -34.58 12.69
C TRP A 152 10.79 -33.35 12.00
N LEU A 153 10.27 -32.41 12.79
CA LEU A 153 9.91 -31.07 12.38
C LEU A 153 10.87 -30.09 13.06
N GLU A 154 11.45 -29.16 12.31
CA GLU A 154 12.39 -28.16 12.81
C GLU A 154 11.91 -26.75 12.45
N PRO A 155 11.36 -26.00 13.41
CA PRO A 155 10.91 -24.63 13.16
C PRO A 155 12.08 -23.68 12.90
N ASN A 156 11.92 -22.81 11.87
CA ASN A 156 12.90 -21.77 11.50
C ASN A 156 14.34 -22.30 11.44
N PRO A 157 14.60 -23.37 10.72
CA PRO A 157 15.75 -24.30 10.80
C PRO A 157 16.88 -23.80 11.71
N ASN A 158 16.86 -24.19 12.97
CA ASN A 158 17.77 -23.71 14.02
C ASN A 158 18.46 -24.84 14.83
N GLY A 159 18.29 -26.10 14.41
CA GLY A 159 18.83 -27.28 15.07
C GLY A 159 17.91 -27.90 16.14
N THR A 160 16.74 -27.32 16.42
CA THR A 160 15.79 -27.88 17.39
C THR A 160 14.79 -28.79 16.71
N HIS A 161 14.88 -30.08 16.94
CA HIS A 161 13.99 -31.09 16.36
C HIS A 161 12.79 -31.34 17.28
N LEU A 162 11.60 -31.20 16.72
CA LEU A 162 10.33 -31.46 17.39
C LEU A 162 9.63 -32.65 16.74
N ALA A 163 8.68 -33.24 17.45
CA ALA A 163 7.80 -34.31 16.96
C ALA A 163 8.56 -35.47 16.30
N ILE A 164 9.65 -35.92 16.94
CA ILE A 164 10.51 -36.99 16.42
C ILE A 164 9.74 -38.31 16.37
N ARG A 165 9.77 -38.99 15.21
CA ARG A 165 9.09 -40.27 14.98
C ARG A 165 9.99 -41.23 14.18
N THR A 166 9.81 -42.54 14.45
CA THR A 166 10.43 -43.60 13.65
C THR A 166 9.62 -43.83 12.37
N VAL A 167 10.30 -43.95 11.23
CA VAL A 167 9.71 -44.26 9.94
C VAL A 167 10.28 -45.59 9.43
N THR A 168 9.42 -46.47 8.95
CA THR A 168 9.79 -47.80 8.47
C THR A 168 9.35 -48.02 7.04
N GLY A 169 10.02 -48.94 6.32
CA GLY A 169 9.68 -49.30 4.95
C GLY A 169 10.66 -48.74 3.93
N THR A 170 10.57 -49.26 2.71
CA THR A 170 11.41 -48.88 1.57
C THR A 170 10.84 -47.71 0.78
N SER A 171 9.54 -47.44 0.89
CA SER A 171 8.83 -46.29 0.34
C SER A 171 7.46 -46.17 0.99
N GLY A 172 6.85 -45.03 0.90
CA GLY A 172 5.50 -44.81 1.40
C GLY A 172 5.22 -43.34 1.76
N THR A 173 4.13 -43.14 2.45
CA THR A 173 3.76 -41.83 3.04
C THR A 173 3.75 -41.97 4.55
N PHE A 174 4.42 -41.07 5.23
CA PHE A 174 4.36 -40.94 6.66
C PHE A 174 3.51 -39.73 7.01
N THR A 175 2.62 -39.87 7.98
CA THR A 175 1.79 -38.81 8.52
C THR A 175 2.04 -38.72 10.03
N TRP A 176 2.35 -37.52 10.50
CA TRP A 176 2.42 -37.29 11.94
C TRP A 176 1.01 -37.33 12.54
N ASP A 177 0.93 -37.86 13.74
CA ASP A 177 -0.17 -37.61 14.65
C ASP A 177 0.38 -36.67 15.75
N LEU A 178 0.20 -35.36 15.53
CA LEU A 178 0.74 -34.34 16.42
C LEU A 178 -0.14 -34.20 17.65
N THR A 179 0.49 -34.28 18.80
CA THR A 179 -0.14 -33.94 20.10
C THR A 179 -0.40 -32.43 20.17
N GLU A 180 -1.31 -32.00 21.04
CA GLU A 180 -1.57 -30.58 21.26
C GLU A 180 -0.33 -29.84 21.80
N GLU A 181 0.48 -30.50 22.64
CA GLU A 181 1.73 -29.91 23.13
C GLU A 181 2.74 -29.67 21.98
N GLU A 182 2.88 -30.64 21.07
CA GLU A 182 3.74 -30.46 19.87
C GLU A 182 3.20 -29.35 18.96
N ARG A 183 1.89 -29.27 18.75
CA ARG A 183 1.27 -28.15 18.01
C ARG A 183 1.55 -26.81 18.67
N LYS A 184 1.43 -26.74 20.00
CA LYS A 184 1.74 -25.54 20.78
C LYS A 184 3.21 -25.14 20.63
N GLN A 185 4.15 -26.09 20.69
CA GLN A 185 5.58 -25.83 20.47
C GLN A 185 5.84 -25.28 19.06
N LEU A 186 5.21 -25.85 18.03
CA LEU A 186 5.30 -25.33 16.64
C LEU A 186 4.75 -23.91 16.53
N ARG A 187 3.59 -23.63 17.16
CA ARG A 187 2.98 -22.29 17.17
C ARG A 187 3.85 -21.27 17.91
N GLN A 188 4.44 -21.65 19.05
CA GLN A 188 5.35 -20.77 19.81
C GLN A 188 6.63 -20.46 19.05
N ALA A 189 7.16 -21.41 18.30
CA ALA A 189 8.36 -21.21 17.50
C ALA A 189 8.12 -20.29 16.27
N CYS A 190 6.85 -20.05 15.90
CA CYS A 190 6.47 -19.26 14.75
C CYS A 190 6.10 -17.83 15.18
N SER A 191 7.01 -16.88 14.99
CA SER A 191 6.85 -15.48 15.41
C SER A 191 5.93 -14.64 14.51
N GLY A 192 5.55 -15.12 13.33
CA GLY A 192 4.69 -14.42 12.37
C GLY A 192 3.43 -15.23 12.03
N LYS A 193 2.66 -14.75 11.06
CA LYS A 193 1.47 -15.44 10.51
C LYS A 193 1.82 -16.79 9.89
N SER A 194 3.06 -16.94 9.48
CA SER A 194 3.62 -18.18 8.99
C SER A 194 5.12 -18.19 9.23
N CYS A 195 5.70 -19.39 9.27
CA CYS A 195 7.14 -19.58 9.32
C CYS A 195 7.55 -20.77 8.47
N THR A 196 8.85 -20.99 8.34
CA THR A 196 9.39 -22.17 7.68
C THR A 196 9.54 -23.29 8.70
N ILE A 197 9.01 -24.45 8.38
CA ILE A 197 9.27 -25.70 9.08
C ILE A 197 10.09 -26.57 8.15
N ARG A 198 11.25 -27.01 8.60
CA ARG A 198 12.02 -28.05 7.93
C ARG A 198 11.47 -29.41 8.33
N VAL A 199 11.05 -30.17 7.36
CA VAL A 199 10.67 -31.58 7.51
C VAL A 199 11.91 -32.40 7.22
N GLY A 200 12.41 -33.10 8.21
CA GLY A 200 13.63 -33.89 8.08
C GLY A 200 13.36 -35.39 8.15
N LEU A 201 14.18 -36.13 7.40
CA LEU A 201 14.24 -37.59 7.43
C LEU A 201 15.69 -38.01 7.58
N TYR A 202 16.01 -38.74 8.62
CA TYR A 202 17.36 -39.16 8.98
C TYR A 202 17.49 -40.67 8.91
N SER A 203 18.50 -41.14 8.16
CA SER A 203 18.84 -42.57 8.09
C SER A 203 19.88 -42.89 9.15
N LYS A 204 19.47 -43.46 10.30
CA LYS A 204 20.32 -43.72 11.46
C LYS A 204 21.57 -44.53 11.15
N ASP A 205 21.42 -45.57 10.30
CA ASP A 205 22.51 -46.50 9.98
C ASP A 205 23.67 -45.86 9.17
N LYS A 206 23.43 -44.71 8.58
CA LYS A 206 24.40 -44.02 7.69
C LYS A 206 24.64 -42.58 8.02
N ALA A 207 23.99 -42.05 9.07
CA ALA A 207 24.04 -40.63 9.45
C ALA A 207 23.70 -39.67 8.28
N TRP A 208 22.80 -40.08 7.38
CA TRP A 208 22.35 -39.27 6.26
C TRP A 208 21.03 -38.61 6.54
N ALA A 209 20.92 -37.32 6.21
CA ALA A 209 19.69 -36.54 6.35
C ALA A 209 19.17 -36.06 4.98
N SER A 210 17.87 -36.18 4.78
CA SER A 210 17.10 -35.54 3.69
C SER A 210 16.11 -34.59 4.33
N TYR A 211 15.95 -33.38 3.80
CA TYR A 211 15.00 -32.42 4.34
C TYR A 211 14.35 -31.59 3.24
N VAL A 212 13.19 -31.08 3.54
CA VAL A 212 12.47 -30.09 2.71
C VAL A 212 11.89 -29.02 3.62
N ASP A 213 12.01 -27.79 3.19
CA ASP A 213 11.46 -26.64 3.91
C ASP A 213 10.04 -26.37 3.42
N LYS A 214 9.10 -26.25 4.35
CA LYS A 214 7.68 -26.06 4.10
C LYS A 214 7.13 -24.89 4.87
N LYS A 215 6.11 -24.25 4.29
CA LYS A 215 5.40 -23.17 4.97
C LYS A 215 4.45 -23.78 6.00
N PHE A 216 4.57 -23.29 7.22
CA PHE A 216 3.63 -23.53 8.31
C PHE A 216 2.86 -22.26 8.59
N SER A 217 1.54 -22.33 8.70
CA SER A 217 0.67 -21.17 8.91
C SER A 217 -0.31 -21.42 10.06
N MET A 218 -0.77 -20.31 10.63
CA MET A 218 -1.81 -20.34 11.66
C MET A 218 -3.19 -20.23 11.00
N THR A 219 -4.16 -20.96 11.51
CA THR A 219 -5.57 -20.89 11.12
C THR A 219 -6.40 -20.33 12.27
N ASN A 220 -7.44 -19.55 11.96
CA ASN A 220 -8.35 -18.96 12.96
C ASN A 220 -7.60 -18.26 14.12
N ALA A 221 -6.50 -17.58 13.77
CA ALA A 221 -5.57 -17.01 14.75
C ALA A 221 -5.87 -15.54 15.06
N GLU A 222 -6.86 -14.94 14.39
CA GLU A 222 -7.26 -13.57 14.65
C GLU A 222 -7.66 -13.41 16.11
N PRO A 223 -7.16 -12.38 16.80
CA PRO A 223 -7.53 -12.10 18.19
C PRO A 223 -9.02 -11.78 18.30
N THR A 224 -9.52 -11.75 19.52
CA THR A 224 -10.86 -11.22 19.85
C THR A 224 -10.69 -9.91 20.59
N ILE A 225 -11.65 -9.00 20.48
CA ILE A 225 -11.66 -7.70 21.13
C ILE A 225 -13.06 -7.39 21.67
N GLU A 226 -13.14 -6.74 22.81
CA GLU A 226 -14.38 -6.24 23.39
C GLU A 226 -14.81 -4.93 22.70
N GLU A 227 -15.98 -4.43 23.00
CA GLU A 227 -16.45 -3.14 22.48
C GLU A 227 -15.60 -2.00 23.03
N VAL A 228 -15.28 -1.02 22.18
CA VAL A 228 -14.61 0.20 22.59
C VAL A 228 -15.56 1.12 23.30
N GLU A 229 -15.08 1.79 24.34
CA GLU A 229 -15.80 2.83 25.04
C GLU A 229 -15.02 4.15 25.01
N TYR A 230 -15.77 5.25 25.08
CA TYR A 230 -15.21 6.60 25.18
C TYR A 230 -16.02 7.44 26.15
N ARG A 231 -15.43 8.55 26.55
CA ARG A 231 -16.13 9.56 27.36
C ARG A 231 -15.51 10.95 27.20
N ASP A 232 -16.30 11.96 27.44
CA ASP A 232 -15.81 13.30 27.74
C ASP A 232 -15.08 13.26 29.09
N ASN A 233 -13.88 13.81 29.12
CA ASN A 233 -13.05 13.87 30.33
C ASN A 233 -13.20 15.20 31.06
N ASP A 234 -13.86 16.19 30.46
CA ASP A 234 -14.15 17.47 31.08
C ASP A 234 -15.45 17.37 31.88
N SER A 235 -15.29 17.35 33.22
CA SER A 235 -16.43 17.27 34.12
C SER A 235 -17.37 18.47 34.02
N THR A 236 -16.87 19.64 33.61
CA THR A 236 -17.67 20.85 33.41
C THR A 236 -18.58 20.71 32.21
N ILE A 237 -18.01 20.23 31.08
CA ILE A 237 -18.76 19.99 29.86
C ILE A 237 -19.78 18.85 30.06
N ALA A 238 -19.34 17.73 30.63
CA ALA A 238 -20.23 16.61 30.97
C ALA A 238 -21.34 17.04 31.97
N GLY A 239 -21.06 17.98 32.87
CA GLY A 239 -22.05 18.59 33.76
C GLY A 239 -23.08 19.46 33.02
N ILE A 240 -22.71 20.09 31.91
CA ILE A 240 -23.61 20.88 31.05
C ILE A 240 -24.47 19.94 30.20
N THR A 241 -23.87 19.00 29.51
CA THR A 241 -24.57 18.03 28.64
C THR A 241 -25.38 17.01 29.42
N LYS A 242 -25.06 16.78 30.70
CA LYS A 242 -25.58 15.74 31.60
C LYS A 242 -25.34 14.31 31.07
N ASP A 243 -24.42 14.17 30.12
CA ASP A 243 -24.05 12.89 29.51
C ASP A 243 -22.57 12.95 29.08
N ASN A 244 -21.73 12.10 29.65
CA ASN A 244 -20.34 12.03 29.29
C ASN A 244 -20.06 11.27 27.97
N GLN A 245 -21.10 10.76 27.31
CA GLN A 245 -21.02 10.19 25.96
C GLN A 245 -21.29 11.22 24.87
N LEU A 246 -21.60 12.46 25.23
CA LEU A 246 -21.81 13.56 24.31
C LEU A 246 -20.59 14.46 24.28
N ILE A 247 -19.97 14.56 23.12
CA ILE A 247 -18.78 15.41 22.87
C ILE A 247 -19.26 16.75 22.31
N VAL A 248 -18.85 17.85 22.92
CA VAL A 248 -19.14 19.21 22.42
C VAL A 248 -17.99 19.68 21.56
N GLN A 249 -18.28 20.04 20.32
CA GLN A 249 -17.28 20.53 19.34
C GLN A 249 -16.36 21.62 19.92
N GLY A 250 -15.05 21.41 19.81
CA GLY A 250 -14.01 22.35 20.22
C GLY A 250 -13.94 22.63 21.74
N LYS A 251 -14.75 21.94 22.55
CA LYS A 251 -14.83 22.14 24.01
C LYS A 251 -14.49 20.89 24.79
N SER A 252 -15.02 19.73 24.37
CA SER A 252 -14.82 18.46 25.08
C SER A 252 -13.44 17.88 24.87
N SER A 253 -12.83 17.40 25.94
CA SER A 253 -11.67 16.49 25.92
C SER A 253 -12.16 15.05 25.84
N PHE A 254 -11.55 14.27 24.98
CA PHE A 254 -12.02 12.94 24.59
C PHE A 254 -11.10 11.85 25.15
N THR A 255 -11.65 10.97 25.97
CA THR A 255 -10.94 9.80 26.52
C THR A 255 -11.46 8.54 25.87
N VAL A 256 -10.57 7.76 25.25
CA VAL A 256 -10.83 6.41 24.77
C VAL A 256 -10.39 5.39 25.81
N LEU A 257 -11.28 4.51 26.20
CA LEU A 257 -10.96 3.36 27.04
C LEU A 257 -10.51 2.20 26.14
N ILE A 258 -9.27 1.72 26.34
CA ILE A 258 -8.72 0.65 25.52
C ILE A 258 -9.47 -0.64 25.81
N PRO A 259 -10.17 -1.24 24.83
CA PRO A 259 -10.92 -2.46 25.05
C PRO A 259 -10.01 -3.65 25.30
N SER A 260 -10.47 -4.58 26.14
CA SER A 260 -9.73 -5.83 26.36
C SER A 260 -9.70 -6.66 25.08
N ALA A 261 -8.53 -7.14 24.73
CA ALA A 261 -8.34 -8.04 23.59
C ALA A 261 -7.57 -9.28 24.00
N LYS A 262 -7.91 -10.41 23.37
CA LYS A 262 -7.27 -11.71 23.64
C LYS A 262 -6.71 -12.27 22.35
N ALA A 263 -5.40 -12.45 22.32
CA ALA A 263 -4.74 -13.18 21.26
C ALA A 263 -5.03 -14.68 21.34
N LYS A 264 -4.91 -15.38 20.24
CA LYS A 264 -5.08 -16.83 20.13
C LYS A 264 -3.77 -17.52 19.76
N LYS A 265 -3.77 -18.83 19.87
CA LYS A 265 -2.66 -19.68 19.39
C LYS A 265 -1.30 -19.27 19.99
N GLU A 266 -1.25 -19.02 21.29
CA GLU A 266 -0.06 -18.61 22.07
C GLU A 266 0.58 -17.28 21.65
N ALA A 267 -0.12 -16.44 20.89
CA ALA A 267 0.28 -15.06 20.66
C ALA A 267 -0.09 -14.17 21.86
N SER A 268 0.45 -12.97 21.88
CA SER A 268 0.11 -11.93 22.86
C SER A 268 -0.32 -10.66 22.11
N ILE A 269 -1.18 -9.85 22.70
CA ILE A 269 -1.47 -8.52 22.16
C ILE A 269 -0.25 -7.64 22.40
N VAL A 270 0.21 -6.97 21.36
CA VAL A 270 1.42 -6.14 21.41
C VAL A 270 1.14 -4.67 21.15
N LYS A 271 0.00 -4.35 20.54
CA LYS A 271 -0.32 -2.97 20.18
C LYS A 271 -1.81 -2.78 19.98
N TYR A 272 -2.28 -1.60 20.36
CA TYR A 272 -3.57 -1.06 19.96
C TYR A 272 -3.36 0.15 19.07
N THR A 273 -4.14 0.26 18.01
CA THR A 273 -4.18 1.43 17.13
C THR A 273 -5.55 2.05 17.25
N ILE A 274 -5.60 3.31 17.67
CA ILE A 274 -6.82 4.11 17.78
C ILE A 274 -6.90 5.00 16.55
N GLU A 275 -8.01 4.95 15.86
CA GLU A 275 -8.28 5.73 14.65
C GLU A 275 -9.61 6.45 14.82
N TYR A 276 -9.61 7.76 14.63
CA TYR A 276 -10.80 8.60 14.60
C TYR A 276 -10.51 9.85 13.76
N LEU A 277 -11.46 10.31 12.99
CA LEU A 277 -11.26 11.40 12.04
C LEU A 277 -9.98 11.16 11.20
N ASN A 278 -9.02 12.08 11.25
CA ASN A 278 -7.72 11.94 10.58
C ASN A 278 -6.58 11.61 11.56
N VAL A 279 -6.92 11.21 12.78
CA VAL A 279 -5.95 10.87 13.83
C VAL A 279 -5.73 9.37 13.84
N LYS A 280 -4.47 8.98 13.91
CA LYS A 280 -4.04 7.61 14.14
C LYS A 280 -3.01 7.60 15.26
N TYR A 281 -3.28 6.82 16.30
CA TYR A 281 -2.44 6.73 17.50
C TYR A 281 -2.21 5.28 17.88
N ASP A 282 -0.96 4.93 18.15
CA ASP A 282 -0.57 3.59 18.59
C ASP A 282 -0.25 3.60 20.10
N GLU A 283 -0.78 2.63 20.83
CA GLU A 283 -0.64 2.45 22.26
C GLU A 283 -0.26 1.00 22.61
N THR A 284 0.62 0.80 23.56
CA THR A 284 1.11 -0.54 23.96
C THR A 284 0.87 -0.91 25.41
N GLU A 285 0.74 0.07 26.31
CA GLU A 285 0.77 -0.15 27.75
C GLU A 285 -0.42 0.43 28.52
N GLN A 286 -1.02 1.53 28.01
CA GLN A 286 -2.08 2.24 28.73
C GLN A 286 -3.44 1.57 28.56
N VAL A 287 -4.27 1.66 29.60
CA VAL A 287 -5.66 1.20 29.57
C VAL A 287 -6.64 2.28 29.07
N LYS A 288 -6.17 3.52 28.94
CA LYS A 288 -6.92 4.67 28.43
C LYS A 288 -5.98 5.64 27.74
N VAL A 289 -6.49 6.33 26.74
CA VAL A 289 -5.77 7.41 26.04
C VAL A 289 -6.67 8.64 26.02
N GLU A 290 -6.07 9.78 26.38
CA GLU A 290 -6.75 11.08 26.40
C GLU A 290 -6.29 11.92 25.20
N PHE A 291 -7.25 12.49 24.50
CA PHE A 291 -7.03 13.38 23.38
C PHE A 291 -7.55 14.78 23.74
N GLY A 292 -6.95 15.80 23.16
CA GLY A 292 -7.38 17.19 23.33
C GLY A 292 -8.76 17.47 22.75
N PRO A 293 -9.19 18.72 22.75
CA PRO A 293 -10.51 19.10 22.25
C PRO A 293 -10.74 18.65 20.81
N ILE A 294 -11.89 18.06 20.56
CA ILE A 294 -12.30 17.54 19.26
C ILE A 294 -13.08 18.62 18.50
N ASP A 295 -12.57 18.99 17.34
CA ASP A 295 -13.21 19.99 16.46
C ASP A 295 -14.01 19.34 15.33
N ALA A 296 -14.74 18.27 15.62
CA ALA A 296 -15.70 17.68 14.70
C ALA A 296 -17.08 18.32 14.91
N ASN A 297 -17.77 18.60 13.82
CA ASN A 297 -19.11 19.17 13.80
C ASN A 297 -20.23 18.14 13.52
N ALA A 298 -19.87 16.88 13.43
CA ALA A 298 -20.78 15.77 13.22
C ALA A 298 -20.27 14.51 13.91
N ASP A 299 -21.17 13.57 14.15
CA ASP A 299 -20.82 12.24 14.64
C ASP A 299 -19.72 11.61 13.78
N PHE A 300 -18.79 10.89 14.41
CA PHE A 300 -17.70 10.20 13.71
C PHE A 300 -17.48 8.80 14.27
N GLU A 301 -16.79 7.98 13.50
CA GLU A 301 -16.42 6.64 13.93
C GLU A 301 -15.11 6.66 14.73
N LEU A 302 -15.14 6.05 15.90
CA LEU A 302 -13.97 5.66 16.67
C LEU A 302 -13.71 4.19 16.39
N LYS A 303 -12.49 3.87 15.93
CA LYS A 303 -12.06 2.51 15.66
C LYS A 303 -10.83 2.19 16.51
N VAL A 304 -10.87 1.06 17.21
CA VAL A 304 -9.71 0.53 17.92
C VAL A 304 -9.35 -0.83 17.33
N THR A 305 -8.10 -0.96 16.93
CA THR A 305 -7.56 -2.19 16.34
C THR A 305 -6.50 -2.77 17.28
N ALA A 306 -6.72 -3.97 17.76
CA ALA A 306 -5.70 -4.73 18.47
C ALA A 306 -4.86 -5.54 17.48
N THR A 307 -3.55 -5.54 17.68
CA THR A 307 -2.57 -6.31 16.92
C THR A 307 -1.85 -7.28 17.82
N ASP A 308 -1.78 -8.53 17.42
CA ASP A 308 -1.03 -9.54 18.17
C ASP A 308 0.46 -9.61 17.75
N SER A 309 1.24 -10.39 18.47
CA SER A 309 2.69 -10.57 18.25
C SER A 309 3.04 -11.22 16.91
N ARG A 310 2.08 -11.81 16.21
CA ARG A 310 2.22 -12.36 14.86
C ARG A 310 1.71 -11.44 13.75
N GLY A 311 1.13 -10.30 14.12
CA GLY A 311 0.58 -9.32 13.17
C GLY A 311 -0.84 -9.62 12.70
N TYR A 312 -1.59 -10.48 13.40
CA TYR A 312 -3.04 -10.57 13.22
C TYR A 312 -3.73 -9.41 13.92
N THR A 313 -4.81 -8.96 13.34
CA THR A 313 -5.54 -7.80 13.84
C THR A 313 -7.02 -8.09 13.99
N VAL A 314 -7.63 -7.42 14.93
CA VAL A 314 -9.08 -7.34 15.09
C VAL A 314 -9.45 -5.93 15.46
N SER A 315 -10.60 -5.47 15.02
CA SER A 315 -11.06 -4.09 15.28
C SER A 315 -12.45 -4.10 15.89
N THR A 316 -12.68 -3.09 16.71
CA THR A 316 -14.00 -2.69 17.19
C THR A 316 -14.24 -1.24 16.86
N THR A 317 -15.50 -0.86 16.60
CA THR A 317 -15.87 0.50 16.24
C THR A 317 -17.03 0.98 17.09
N LYS A 318 -17.07 2.30 17.34
CA LYS A 318 -18.18 2.96 18.02
C LYS A 318 -18.39 4.35 17.44
N THR A 319 -19.64 4.72 17.23
CA THR A 319 -19.99 6.07 16.82
C THR A 319 -19.86 7.02 18.01
N VAL A 320 -19.01 8.03 17.89
CA VAL A 320 -18.89 9.12 18.84
C VAL A 320 -19.95 10.17 18.52
N LYS A 321 -20.76 10.48 19.49
CA LYS A 321 -21.84 11.48 19.37
C LYS A 321 -21.27 12.86 19.60
N VAL A 322 -21.47 13.77 18.64
CA VAL A 322 -20.97 15.13 18.68
C VAL A 322 -22.13 16.12 18.67
N LEU A 323 -22.08 17.04 19.60
CA LEU A 323 -22.94 18.21 19.61
C LEU A 323 -22.19 19.37 18.98
N GLU A 324 -22.70 19.86 17.86
CA GLU A 324 -22.13 21.00 17.16
C GLU A 324 -22.19 22.24 18.06
N TYR A 325 -21.05 22.92 18.17
CA TYR A 325 -20.94 24.17 18.89
C TYR A 325 -20.26 25.23 18.02
N ALA A 326 -21.01 26.27 17.72
CA ALA A 326 -20.49 27.50 17.16
C ALA A 326 -20.44 28.58 18.24
N LEU A 327 -19.47 29.48 18.15
CA LEU A 327 -19.43 30.66 19.03
C LEU A 327 -20.75 31.40 18.96
N PRO A 328 -21.23 31.90 20.10
CA PRO A 328 -22.41 32.73 20.11
C PRO A 328 -22.26 33.93 19.17
N THR A 329 -23.35 34.38 18.64
CA THR A 329 -23.38 35.62 17.86
C THR A 329 -24.24 36.63 18.54
N ILE A 330 -23.85 37.88 18.45
CA ILE A 330 -24.64 39.00 18.93
C ILE A 330 -24.54 40.17 17.95
N SER A 331 -25.66 40.81 17.72
CA SER A 331 -25.76 42.06 17.01
C SER A 331 -26.64 43.01 17.84
N GLY A 332 -26.59 44.26 17.54
CA GLY A 332 -27.48 45.19 18.23
C GLY A 332 -27.57 46.52 17.52
N THR A 333 -28.66 47.20 17.77
CA THR A 333 -28.91 48.55 17.25
C THR A 333 -29.22 49.52 18.38
N ALA A 334 -28.88 50.74 18.15
CA ALA A 334 -29.26 51.86 19.02
C ALA A 334 -29.80 52.98 18.14
N LYS A 335 -31.03 53.38 18.33
CA LYS A 335 -31.70 54.39 17.49
C LYS A 335 -32.40 55.43 18.36
N ARG A 336 -32.06 56.70 18.18
CA ARG A 336 -32.81 57.80 18.78
C ARG A 336 -34.18 57.90 18.16
N LEU A 337 -35.19 58.21 18.99
CA LEU A 337 -36.53 58.56 18.49
C LEU A 337 -36.38 59.79 17.57
N ASN A 338 -37.04 59.68 16.39
CA ASN A 338 -36.96 60.72 15.36
C ASN A 338 -35.55 61.06 14.87
N ASN A 339 -34.55 60.21 15.21
CA ASN A 339 -33.10 60.40 14.94
C ASN A 339 -32.46 61.61 15.65
N TYR A 340 -33.19 62.22 16.58
CA TYR A 340 -32.75 63.44 17.24
C TYR A 340 -32.96 63.44 18.74
N GLU A 341 -33.93 62.73 19.28
CA GLU A 341 -34.34 62.85 20.69
C GLU A 341 -33.43 62.08 21.66
N ASP A 342 -33.54 62.39 22.96
CA ASP A 342 -32.83 61.69 24.01
C ASP A 342 -33.33 60.25 24.17
N LEU A 343 -34.65 60.04 23.98
CA LEU A 343 -35.25 58.71 24.03
C LEU A 343 -34.67 57.84 22.87
N THR A 344 -34.11 56.68 23.26
CA THR A 344 -33.39 55.81 22.39
C THR A 344 -33.87 54.38 22.57
N THR A 345 -34.17 53.71 21.47
CA THR A 345 -34.46 52.27 21.45
C THR A 345 -33.16 51.50 21.24
N LEU A 346 -32.84 50.61 22.17
CA LEU A 346 -31.80 49.60 22.02
C LEU A 346 -32.43 48.28 21.74
N HIS A 347 -31.87 47.55 20.76
CA HIS A 347 -32.29 46.21 20.44
C HIS A 347 -31.06 45.31 20.29
N ALA A 348 -31.03 44.19 20.97
CA ALA A 348 -29.98 43.19 20.86
C ALA A 348 -30.56 41.86 20.43
N TYR A 349 -29.93 41.26 19.42
CA TYR A 349 -30.29 39.96 18.95
C TYR A 349 -29.05 39.05 18.98
N GLY A 350 -29.17 37.98 19.75
CA GLY A 350 -28.11 36.97 19.87
C GLY A 350 -28.63 35.56 19.64
N SER A 351 -27.73 34.71 19.22
CA SER A 351 -28.01 33.29 19.07
C SER A 351 -26.89 32.43 19.64
N ILE A 352 -27.25 31.25 20.12
CA ILE A 352 -26.34 30.24 20.68
C ILE A 352 -26.60 28.87 20.09
N SER A 353 -25.60 28.01 20.11
CA SER A 353 -25.79 26.58 19.86
C SER A 353 -26.61 25.96 20.99
N SER A 354 -27.62 25.17 20.66
CA SER A 354 -28.57 24.61 21.64
C SER A 354 -27.93 23.63 22.62
N ILE A 355 -26.92 22.85 22.17
CA ILE A 355 -26.28 21.79 22.95
C ILE A 355 -27.32 20.92 23.66
N ASN A 356 -28.22 20.30 22.85
CA ASN A 356 -29.30 19.45 23.35
C ASN A 356 -30.18 20.17 24.40
N GLU A 357 -30.51 21.45 24.17
CA GLU A 357 -31.30 22.33 25.05
C GLU A 357 -30.66 22.62 26.41
N GLN A 358 -29.39 22.32 26.60
CA GLN A 358 -28.70 22.55 27.87
C GLN A 358 -27.89 23.85 27.89
N ASN A 359 -27.67 24.47 26.73
CA ASN A 359 -27.01 25.77 26.66
C ASN A 359 -28.00 26.90 26.98
N THR A 360 -27.57 27.87 27.77
CA THR A 360 -28.36 29.03 28.12
C THR A 360 -27.57 30.28 27.81
N MET A 361 -28.24 31.38 27.51
CA MET A 361 -27.60 32.66 27.26
C MET A 361 -28.07 33.72 28.24
N ALA A 362 -27.19 34.68 28.51
CA ALA A 362 -27.51 35.95 29.14
C ALA A 362 -27.06 37.07 28.21
N VAL A 363 -27.89 38.05 28.00
CA VAL A 363 -27.60 39.23 27.18
C VAL A 363 -27.58 40.46 28.05
N SER A 364 -26.59 41.31 27.87
CA SER A 364 -26.46 42.56 28.60
C SER A 364 -25.85 43.63 27.71
N TYR A 365 -25.97 44.89 28.11
CA TYR A 365 -25.28 46.00 27.49
C TYR A 365 -24.60 46.89 28.51
N GLN A 366 -23.60 47.62 28.07
CA GLN A 366 -22.98 48.75 28.74
C GLN A 366 -22.78 49.88 27.74
N TYR A 367 -22.64 51.06 28.22
CA TYR A 367 -22.47 52.23 27.38
C TYR A 367 -21.42 53.18 27.92
N ARG A 368 -20.86 54.03 27.04
CA ARG A 368 -20.02 55.15 27.39
C ARG A 368 -20.24 56.34 26.47
N LYS A 369 -20.04 57.56 26.94
CA LYS A 369 -19.83 58.67 26.03
C LYS A 369 -18.54 58.41 25.25
N GLN A 370 -18.49 58.74 23.96
CA GLN A 370 -17.32 58.49 23.12
C GLN A 370 -16.03 59.02 23.77
N GLY A 371 -15.05 58.15 24.02
CA GLY A 371 -13.81 58.46 24.72
C GLY A 371 -13.87 58.42 26.24
N GLY A 372 -15.02 58.14 26.87
CA GLY A 372 -15.21 58.00 28.32
C GLY A 372 -15.11 56.54 28.81
N GLU A 373 -15.38 56.35 30.10
CA GLU A 373 -15.42 55.06 30.76
C GLU A 373 -16.79 54.37 30.55
N TYR A 374 -16.79 53.06 30.45
CA TYR A 374 -18.02 52.27 30.33
C TYR A 374 -18.82 52.23 31.64
N SER A 375 -20.13 52.24 31.52
CA SER A 375 -21.04 51.97 32.64
C SER A 375 -20.89 50.51 33.13
N ASN A 376 -21.56 50.16 34.22
CA ASN A 376 -21.79 48.77 34.58
C ASN A 376 -22.63 48.07 33.51
N TRP A 377 -22.50 46.75 33.43
CA TRP A 377 -23.37 45.92 32.61
C TRP A 377 -24.82 45.96 33.09
N ILE A 378 -25.76 46.04 32.17
CA ILE A 378 -27.21 46.07 32.40
C ILE A 378 -27.81 44.89 31.64
N ASP A 379 -28.48 43.99 32.33
CA ASP A 379 -29.11 42.84 31.75
C ASP A 379 -30.33 43.22 30.93
N ILE A 380 -30.53 42.56 29.81
CA ILE A 380 -31.66 42.75 28.90
C ILE A 380 -32.14 41.41 28.35
N ASP A 381 -33.40 41.36 27.94
CA ASP A 381 -33.95 40.20 27.26
C ASP A 381 -33.46 40.18 25.81
N ASN A 382 -33.12 38.99 25.32
CA ASN A 382 -32.74 38.80 23.93
C ASN A 382 -33.92 39.07 22.99
N ASP A 383 -33.65 39.70 21.83
CA ASP A 383 -34.63 40.00 20.80
C ASP A 383 -35.82 40.85 21.29
N THR A 384 -35.53 41.78 22.18
CA THR A 384 -36.53 42.68 22.82
C THR A 384 -36.01 44.12 22.72
N ASP A 385 -36.92 45.01 22.33
CA ASP A 385 -36.66 46.46 22.34
C ASP A 385 -36.75 46.99 23.76
N ILE A 386 -35.72 47.75 24.13
CA ILE A 386 -35.73 48.51 25.39
C ILE A 386 -35.58 50.02 25.10
N GLU A 387 -36.31 50.81 25.82
CA GLU A 387 -36.22 52.27 25.75
C GLU A 387 -35.39 52.79 26.91
N THR A 388 -34.44 53.66 26.58
CA THR A 388 -33.58 54.35 27.56
C THR A 388 -33.21 55.73 27.05
N GLU A 389 -32.81 56.64 27.94
CA GLU A 389 -32.45 58.00 27.58
C GLU A 389 -30.94 58.18 27.47
N PHE A 390 -30.50 58.74 26.35
CA PHE A 390 -29.12 59.19 26.13
C PHE A 390 -29.12 60.65 25.69
N ASP A 391 -28.38 61.46 26.39
CA ASP A 391 -28.22 62.87 26.06
C ASP A 391 -27.86 63.04 24.56
N LYS A 392 -28.73 63.74 23.85
CA LYS A 392 -28.59 63.92 22.40
C LYS A 392 -27.38 64.72 21.96
N GLU A 393 -26.79 65.49 22.86
CA GLU A 393 -25.62 66.32 22.55
C GLU A 393 -24.32 65.50 22.47
N TYR A 394 -24.37 64.20 22.79
CA TYR A 394 -23.20 63.33 22.77
C TYR A 394 -23.42 62.08 21.94
N SER A 395 -22.33 61.62 21.34
CA SER A 395 -22.26 60.28 20.77
C SER A 395 -21.90 59.27 21.87
N TYR A 396 -22.50 58.08 21.77
CA TYR A 396 -22.23 56.98 22.72
C TYR A 396 -21.79 55.75 21.99
N GLU A 397 -20.88 55.00 22.56
CA GLU A 397 -20.61 53.62 22.23
C GLU A 397 -21.48 52.74 23.11
N ILE A 398 -22.33 51.93 22.46
CA ILE A 398 -23.15 50.94 23.14
C ILE A 398 -22.53 49.57 22.84
N LYS A 399 -22.15 48.87 23.88
CA LYS A 399 -21.52 47.56 23.80
C LYS A 399 -22.49 46.50 24.33
N PHE A 400 -22.95 45.66 23.47
CA PHE A 400 -23.75 44.47 23.80
C PHE A 400 -22.83 43.30 24.11
N GLN A 401 -23.23 42.42 25.02
CA GLN A 401 -22.57 41.19 25.37
C GLN A 401 -23.58 40.06 25.39
N LEU A 402 -23.22 38.92 24.84
CA LEU A 402 -23.91 37.66 25.05
C LEU A 402 -22.93 36.69 25.68
N ILE A 403 -23.36 36.08 26.77
CA ILE A 403 -22.61 35.02 27.45
C ILE A 403 -23.45 33.75 27.36
N ASP A 404 -22.88 32.68 26.81
CA ASP A 404 -23.43 31.34 26.93
C ASP A 404 -22.64 30.53 27.98
N ARG A 405 -22.93 29.24 28.12
CA ARG A 405 -22.23 28.40 29.11
C ARG A 405 -20.76 28.11 28.75
N PHE A 406 -20.30 28.45 27.55
CA PHE A 406 -18.98 28.10 27.02
C PHE A 406 -18.12 29.31 26.66
N SER A 407 -18.73 30.44 26.35
CA SER A 407 -18.01 31.64 25.89
C SER A 407 -18.83 32.92 26.02
N ALA A 408 -18.16 34.04 25.83
CA ALA A 408 -18.77 35.36 25.77
C ALA A 408 -18.36 36.06 24.49
N VAL A 409 -19.28 36.77 23.87
CA VAL A 409 -19.03 37.60 22.69
C VAL A 409 -19.59 39.00 22.92
N THR A 410 -19.00 39.97 22.25
CA THR A 410 -19.46 41.37 22.36
C THR A 410 -19.60 42.00 20.99
N TYR A 411 -20.50 42.92 20.88
CA TYR A 411 -20.76 43.74 19.71
C TYR A 411 -20.86 45.21 20.13
N VAL A 412 -20.24 46.08 19.37
CA VAL A 412 -20.27 47.52 19.66
C VAL A 412 -20.97 48.25 18.52
N THR A 413 -21.93 49.08 18.87
CA THR A 413 -22.56 49.99 17.94
C THR A 413 -22.38 51.42 18.41
N LEU A 414 -22.38 52.37 17.49
CA LEU A 414 -22.29 53.77 17.77
C LEU A 414 -23.69 54.41 17.75
N LEU A 415 -24.07 55.05 18.85
CA LEU A 415 -25.22 55.95 18.88
C LEU A 415 -24.70 57.35 18.62
N ALA A 416 -24.96 57.87 17.45
CA ALA A 416 -24.55 59.24 17.09
C ALA A 416 -25.26 60.29 17.93
N MET A 417 -24.70 61.47 18.03
CA MET A 417 -25.44 62.62 18.58
C MET A 417 -26.75 62.82 17.81
N GLY A 418 -27.72 63.45 18.40
CA GLY A 418 -29.01 63.69 17.78
C GLY A 418 -28.87 64.54 16.52
N VAL A 419 -29.34 63.96 15.39
CA VAL A 419 -29.24 64.62 14.07
C VAL A 419 -30.64 64.70 13.47
N PRO A 420 -31.07 65.88 12.98
CA PRO A 420 -32.38 66.03 12.35
C PRO A 420 -32.45 65.22 11.05
N PHE A 421 -33.65 64.79 10.69
CA PHE A 421 -33.91 64.02 9.45
C PHE A 421 -33.29 64.67 8.21
N ALA A 422 -33.34 66.00 8.10
CA ALA A 422 -32.66 66.75 7.09
C ALA A 422 -32.18 68.08 7.69
N PHE A 423 -30.94 68.43 7.40
CA PHE A 423 -30.34 69.69 7.84
C PHE A 423 -29.68 70.40 6.66
N PHE A 424 -30.12 71.64 6.37
CA PHE A 424 -29.47 72.50 5.41
C PHE A 424 -28.52 73.44 6.13
N ASP A 425 -27.23 73.26 5.90
CA ASP A 425 -26.17 74.11 6.42
C ASP A 425 -26.01 75.30 5.50
N VAL A 426 -26.41 76.47 5.95
CA VAL A 426 -26.39 77.70 5.17
C VAL A 426 -24.97 78.23 4.95
N GLU A 427 -24.07 77.94 5.90
CA GLU A 427 -22.66 78.39 5.81
C GLU A 427 -21.90 77.52 4.80
N LYS A 428 -22.11 76.23 4.85
CA LYS A 428 -21.51 75.28 3.92
C LYS A 428 -22.26 75.15 2.60
N LEU A 429 -23.47 75.72 2.48
CA LEU A 429 -24.38 75.53 1.35
C LEU A 429 -24.62 74.01 1.06
N SER A 430 -24.78 73.21 2.10
CA SER A 430 -24.85 71.78 2.01
C SER A 430 -26.12 71.21 2.67
N LEU A 431 -26.64 70.12 2.10
CA LEU A 431 -27.80 69.40 2.65
C LEU A 431 -27.35 68.08 3.22
N GLY A 432 -27.48 67.92 4.53
CA GLY A 432 -27.35 66.63 5.22
C GLY A 432 -28.71 65.95 5.33
N VAL A 433 -28.81 64.71 4.97
CA VAL A 433 -29.95 63.87 5.25
C VAL A 433 -29.48 62.82 6.26
N ASN A 434 -30.10 62.78 7.40
CA ASN A 434 -29.74 61.92 8.52
C ASN A 434 -28.37 62.25 9.16
N LYS A 435 -27.85 63.44 8.89
CA LYS A 435 -26.59 63.96 9.46
C LYS A 435 -26.47 65.48 9.30
N PHE A 436 -25.58 66.09 10.06
CA PHE A 436 -25.10 67.43 9.79
C PHE A 436 -24.03 67.35 8.65
N PRO A 437 -24.12 68.19 7.60
CA PRO A 437 -23.15 68.11 6.52
C PRO A 437 -21.75 68.52 7.02
N GLU A 438 -20.75 67.74 6.54
CA GLU A 438 -19.33 67.97 6.92
C GLU A 438 -18.59 68.76 5.84
N HIS A 439 -19.02 68.62 4.58
CA HIS A 439 -18.35 69.20 3.43
C HIS A 439 -19.17 70.38 2.83
N ASP A 440 -18.45 71.37 2.24
CA ASP A 440 -19.06 72.49 1.56
C ASP A 440 -19.66 72.11 0.21
N GLY A 441 -20.85 72.61 -0.12
CA GLY A 441 -21.52 72.40 -1.39
C GLY A 441 -21.95 70.96 -1.61
N ALA A 442 -22.15 70.19 -0.58
CA ALA A 442 -22.41 68.76 -0.66
C ALA A 442 -23.88 68.39 -0.41
N PHE A 443 -24.31 67.29 -1.00
CA PHE A 443 -25.45 66.50 -0.53
C PHE A 443 -24.89 65.27 0.19
N GLU A 444 -25.12 65.17 1.47
CA GLU A 444 -24.54 64.14 2.29
C GLU A 444 -25.64 63.23 2.88
N THR A 445 -25.46 61.92 2.72
CA THR A 445 -26.34 60.90 3.25
C THR A 445 -25.53 59.64 3.52
N ASP A 446 -25.94 58.84 4.50
CA ASP A 446 -25.22 57.60 4.85
C ASP A 446 -25.32 56.53 3.77
N SER A 447 -26.39 56.57 2.96
CA SER A 447 -26.53 55.63 1.85
C SER A 447 -27.42 56.22 0.74
N PHE A 448 -27.06 55.95 -0.50
CA PHE A 448 -27.82 56.38 -1.66
C PHE A 448 -28.39 55.15 -2.42
N TYR A 449 -29.72 55.16 -2.52
CA TYR A 449 -30.45 54.13 -3.29
C TYR A 449 -31.05 54.75 -4.55
N TYR A 450 -30.92 54.04 -5.67
CA TYR A 450 -31.58 54.40 -6.92
C TYR A 450 -32.41 53.20 -7.38
N LEU A 451 -33.70 53.42 -7.63
CA LEU A 451 -34.63 52.36 -8.04
C LEU A 451 -34.62 51.11 -7.12
N GLY A 452 -34.46 51.32 -5.79
CA GLY A 452 -34.48 50.26 -4.82
C GLY A 452 -33.18 49.43 -4.69
N LYS A 453 -32.13 49.85 -5.39
CA LYS A 453 -30.80 49.20 -5.29
C LYS A 453 -29.77 50.20 -4.82
N GLN A 454 -28.81 49.73 -4.04
CA GLN A 454 -27.67 50.57 -3.65
C GLN A 454 -26.88 51.01 -4.90
N LEU A 455 -26.35 52.24 -4.90
CA LEU A 455 -25.53 52.76 -5.98
C LEU A 455 -24.37 51.83 -6.33
N LEU A 456 -23.81 51.18 -5.32
CA LEU A 456 -22.71 50.23 -5.49
C LEU A 456 -23.08 49.04 -6.40
N ASP A 457 -24.33 48.59 -6.40
CA ASP A 457 -24.81 47.50 -7.25
C ASP A 457 -24.88 47.91 -8.76
N PHE A 458 -24.88 49.19 -9.05
CA PHE A 458 -24.77 49.72 -10.41
C PHE A 458 -23.31 49.88 -10.84
N ILE A 459 -22.40 50.19 -9.89
CA ILE A 459 -20.98 50.44 -10.20
C ILE A 459 -20.25 49.10 -10.36
N VAL A 460 -20.54 48.15 -9.52
CA VAL A 460 -19.91 46.81 -9.53
C VAL A 460 -20.96 45.73 -9.30
N PRO A 461 -21.83 45.45 -10.30
CA PRO A 461 -22.90 44.47 -10.15
C PRO A 461 -22.33 43.09 -9.80
N VAL A 462 -23.20 42.21 -9.24
CA VAL A 462 -22.85 40.79 -8.99
C VAL A 462 -22.40 40.15 -10.30
N GLY A 463 -21.32 39.41 -10.29
CA GLY A 463 -20.64 38.86 -11.47
C GLY A 463 -19.51 39.74 -12.00
N THR A 464 -19.35 40.98 -11.48
CA THR A 464 -18.19 41.83 -11.84
C THR A 464 -16.89 41.15 -11.45
N GLN A 465 -15.94 41.13 -12.39
CA GLN A 465 -14.61 40.61 -12.16
C GLN A 465 -13.57 41.73 -12.10
N ILE A 466 -12.69 41.71 -11.12
CA ILE A 466 -11.59 42.65 -10.95
C ILE A 466 -10.26 41.93 -11.06
N TYR A 467 -9.40 42.46 -11.91
CA TYR A 467 -8.03 41.98 -12.10
C TYR A 467 -7.07 42.95 -11.42
N ASN A 468 -6.24 42.44 -10.52
CA ASN A 468 -5.26 43.26 -9.82
C ASN A 468 -3.92 42.53 -9.66
N SER A 469 -2.82 43.24 -9.90
CA SER A 469 -1.47 42.69 -9.76
C SER A 469 -0.92 42.74 -8.33
N GLN A 470 -1.56 43.46 -7.42
CA GLN A 470 -1.13 43.63 -6.04
C GLN A 470 -1.68 42.50 -5.16
N LYS A 471 -0.80 41.85 -4.43
CA LYS A 471 -1.14 40.71 -3.55
C LYS A 471 -2.12 41.11 -2.44
N GLU A 472 -1.96 42.31 -1.91
CA GLU A 472 -2.72 42.86 -0.75
C GLU A 472 -4.06 43.47 -1.18
N PHE A 473 -4.36 43.55 -2.47
CA PHE A 473 -5.65 44.05 -2.92
C PHE A 473 -6.77 43.11 -2.49
N ASP A 474 -7.68 43.65 -1.67
CA ASP A 474 -8.89 42.93 -1.25
C ASP A 474 -10.13 43.77 -1.58
N PRO A 475 -10.95 43.38 -2.54
CA PRO A 475 -12.16 44.13 -2.88
C PRO A 475 -13.25 44.04 -1.78
N ASN A 476 -13.21 43.03 -0.90
CA ASN A 476 -14.13 42.99 0.26
C ASN A 476 -13.87 44.14 1.24
N ALA A 477 -12.62 44.59 1.36
CA ALA A 477 -12.28 45.73 2.16
C ALA A 477 -12.59 47.06 1.47
N LEU A 478 -12.49 47.12 0.13
CA LEU A 478 -12.68 48.33 -0.66
C LEU A 478 -14.16 48.62 -0.90
N TYR A 479 -14.97 47.62 -1.21
CA TYR A 479 -16.39 47.74 -1.55
C TYR A 479 -17.23 47.16 -0.39
N GLN A 480 -17.36 47.94 0.68
CA GLN A 480 -18.10 47.54 1.86
C GLN A 480 -19.55 47.21 1.52
N GLY A 481 -20.07 46.13 2.07
CA GLY A 481 -21.43 45.61 1.79
C GLY A 481 -21.52 44.70 0.58
N THR A 482 -20.41 44.38 -0.05
CA THR A 482 -20.34 43.37 -1.12
C THR A 482 -19.48 42.19 -0.69
N GLU A 483 -19.69 41.05 -1.33
CA GLU A 483 -18.93 39.84 -1.07
C GLU A 483 -18.19 39.41 -2.35
N TRP A 484 -16.88 39.22 -2.24
CA TRP A 484 -15.99 38.90 -3.36
C TRP A 484 -15.25 37.61 -3.10
N THR A 485 -15.28 36.74 -4.08
CA THR A 485 -14.56 35.47 -4.04
C THR A 485 -13.37 35.52 -5.01
N ARG A 486 -12.25 34.99 -4.56
CA ARG A 486 -11.04 34.93 -5.38
C ARG A 486 -11.06 33.73 -6.30
N ILE A 487 -10.96 33.95 -7.60
CA ILE A 487 -10.80 32.92 -8.60
C ILE A 487 -9.33 32.47 -8.61
N LYS A 488 -9.08 31.18 -8.36
CA LYS A 488 -7.74 30.60 -8.25
C LYS A 488 -7.59 29.40 -9.17
N GLY A 489 -6.49 29.38 -9.94
CA GLY A 489 -6.11 28.21 -10.71
C GLY A 489 -6.83 28.03 -12.06
N TYR A 490 -7.55 29.06 -12.51
CA TYR A 490 -8.27 29.06 -13.77
C TYR A 490 -7.77 30.19 -14.69
N VAL A 491 -7.88 29.97 -15.99
CA VAL A 491 -7.82 30.99 -17.01
C VAL A 491 -9.26 31.27 -17.44
N LEU A 492 -9.68 32.53 -17.45
CA LEU A 492 -11.05 32.87 -17.81
C LEU A 492 -11.21 32.81 -19.34
N GLY A 493 -12.26 32.17 -19.78
CA GLY A 493 -12.69 32.09 -21.17
C GLY A 493 -14.06 32.71 -21.36
N GLY A 494 -14.35 33.20 -22.57
CA GLY A 494 -15.69 33.65 -22.93
C GLY A 494 -16.61 32.46 -23.20
N ILE A 495 -17.88 32.60 -22.82
CA ILE A 495 -18.93 31.65 -23.21
C ILE A 495 -19.23 31.85 -24.70
N ASP A 496 -19.37 30.77 -25.42
CA ASP A 496 -19.81 30.76 -26.83
C ASP A 496 -21.05 29.88 -26.94
N GLU A 497 -22.24 30.49 -26.92
CA GLU A 497 -23.52 29.79 -26.98
C GLU A 497 -23.76 29.13 -28.35
N GLU A 498 -22.94 29.47 -29.37
CA GLU A 498 -23.00 28.87 -30.70
C GLU A 498 -22.01 27.71 -30.88
N ASP A 499 -21.17 27.47 -29.89
CA ASP A 499 -20.23 26.33 -29.92
C ASP A 499 -20.99 25.00 -29.98
N SER A 500 -20.79 24.28 -31.08
CA SER A 500 -21.44 23.00 -31.38
C SER A 500 -20.65 21.77 -30.86
N ASP A 501 -19.53 22.00 -30.17
CA ASP A 501 -18.77 20.91 -29.55
C ASP A 501 -19.62 20.22 -28.47
N THR A 502 -19.74 18.92 -28.58
CA THR A 502 -20.52 18.10 -27.64
C THR A 502 -19.69 17.50 -26.48
N ASP A 503 -18.37 17.68 -26.52
CA ASP A 503 -17.52 17.23 -25.42
C ASP A 503 -17.60 18.21 -24.25
N GLU A 504 -18.12 17.75 -23.14
CA GLU A 504 -18.30 18.54 -21.92
C GLU A 504 -17.00 19.13 -21.33
N ASN A 505 -15.84 18.68 -21.78
CA ASN A 505 -14.53 19.19 -21.33
C ASN A 505 -13.94 20.23 -22.27
N THR A 506 -14.43 20.38 -23.48
CA THR A 506 -13.88 21.29 -24.51
C THR A 506 -14.86 22.31 -25.01
N THR A 507 -16.17 22.07 -24.93
CA THR A 507 -17.18 23.02 -25.38
C THR A 507 -17.17 24.31 -24.58
N PHE A 508 -17.21 25.44 -25.24
CA PHE A 508 -17.41 26.78 -24.66
C PHE A 508 -18.89 27.14 -24.44
N ASN A 509 -19.81 26.30 -24.91
CA ASN A 509 -21.26 26.44 -24.68
C ASN A 509 -21.67 25.86 -23.31
N LYS A 510 -21.27 26.53 -22.25
CA LYS A 510 -21.61 26.18 -20.88
C LYS A 510 -22.11 27.38 -20.10
N GLY A 511 -22.71 27.11 -18.95
CA GLY A 511 -23.18 28.18 -18.08
C GLY A 511 -22.04 28.98 -17.43
N ALA A 512 -22.30 30.24 -17.15
CA ALA A 512 -21.34 31.08 -16.45
C ALA A 512 -20.92 30.49 -15.11
N GLY A 513 -19.63 30.42 -14.84
CA GLY A 513 -19.05 29.82 -13.65
C GLY A 513 -18.67 28.34 -13.79
N GLU A 514 -19.05 27.69 -14.87
CA GLU A 514 -18.62 26.32 -15.16
C GLU A 514 -17.17 26.27 -15.69
N THR A 515 -16.58 25.12 -15.63
CA THR A 515 -15.18 24.90 -16.01
C THR A 515 -15.10 23.97 -17.22
N ILE A 516 -14.19 24.27 -18.13
CA ILE A 516 -13.82 23.39 -19.24
C ILE A 516 -12.33 23.11 -19.22
N GLY A 517 -11.94 22.02 -19.85
CA GLY A 517 -10.54 21.63 -19.99
C GLY A 517 -9.91 21.06 -18.72
N SER A 518 -8.67 20.70 -18.85
CA SER A 518 -7.85 20.16 -17.79
C SER A 518 -6.42 20.67 -17.90
N LYS A 519 -5.80 20.96 -16.76
CA LYS A 519 -4.35 21.26 -16.72
C LYS A 519 -3.48 20.00 -16.92
N TRP A 520 -4.09 18.84 -16.98
CA TRP A 520 -3.40 17.57 -17.14
C TRP A 520 -3.38 17.15 -18.60
N LEU A 521 -2.23 16.71 -19.08
CA LEU A 521 -2.16 16.03 -20.35
C LEU A 521 -2.73 14.62 -20.19
N HIS A 522 -3.82 14.33 -20.90
CA HIS A 522 -4.42 13.00 -20.85
C HIS A 522 -3.43 11.93 -21.30
N LYS A 523 -3.33 10.87 -20.49
CA LYS A 523 -2.51 9.72 -20.82
C LYS A 523 -3.08 9.07 -22.08
N HIS A 524 -2.29 8.96 -23.11
CA HIS A 524 -2.67 8.30 -24.36
C HIS A 524 -1.52 7.45 -24.88
N SER A 525 -1.85 6.52 -25.73
CA SER A 525 -0.89 5.64 -26.38
C SER A 525 -1.14 5.62 -27.88
N HIS A 526 -0.08 5.43 -28.63
CA HIS A 526 -0.18 5.21 -30.06
C HIS A 526 -0.02 3.71 -30.35
N GLN A 527 -0.77 3.23 -31.33
CA GLN A 527 -0.59 1.87 -31.83
C GLN A 527 0.41 1.90 -32.99
N GLN A 528 1.41 1.07 -32.91
CA GLN A 528 2.35 0.87 -33.99
C GLN A 528 2.22 -0.55 -34.55
N TYR A 529 2.02 -0.65 -35.84
CA TYR A 529 2.03 -1.95 -36.50
C TYR A 529 3.46 -2.44 -36.67
N VAL A 530 3.74 -3.62 -36.19
CA VAL A 530 5.03 -4.28 -36.34
C VAL A 530 4.84 -5.63 -37.04
N THR A 531 5.81 -6.04 -37.84
CA THR A 531 5.80 -7.37 -38.46
C THR A 531 6.43 -8.39 -37.51
N ALA A 532 5.77 -9.53 -37.31
CA ALA A 532 6.29 -10.65 -36.55
C ALA A 532 6.49 -11.87 -37.48
N ASN A 533 7.41 -12.77 -37.13
CA ASN A 533 7.54 -14.05 -37.81
C ASN A 533 6.48 -15.05 -37.30
N GLU A 534 6.41 -16.21 -37.92
CA GLU A 534 5.47 -17.29 -37.58
C GLU A 534 5.61 -17.79 -36.11
N GLN A 535 6.73 -17.53 -35.46
CA GLN A 535 6.98 -17.88 -34.05
C GLN A 535 6.64 -16.76 -33.08
N GLY A 536 6.04 -15.64 -33.53
CA GLY A 536 5.59 -14.55 -32.70
C GLY A 536 6.68 -13.55 -32.27
N ASN A 537 7.89 -13.64 -32.80
CA ASN A 537 8.97 -12.71 -32.49
C ASN A 537 8.79 -11.39 -33.26
N VAL A 538 8.82 -10.26 -32.54
CA VAL A 538 8.64 -8.93 -33.09
C VAL A 538 9.98 -8.36 -33.55
N TYR A 539 10.07 -8.00 -34.83
CA TYR A 539 11.24 -7.33 -35.37
C TYR A 539 10.98 -5.85 -35.64
N ARG A 540 11.85 -5.00 -35.15
CA ARG A 540 11.91 -3.59 -35.61
C ARG A 540 12.52 -3.59 -37.02
N ARG A 541 11.80 -3.04 -37.98
CA ARG A 541 12.27 -2.92 -39.36
C ARG A 541 13.49 -2.01 -39.40
N ARG A 542 14.66 -2.60 -39.58
CA ARG A 542 15.82 -1.95 -40.18
C ARG A 542 16.11 -2.70 -41.48
N ASP A 543 16.07 -1.93 -42.54
CA ASP A 543 16.50 -2.26 -43.90
C ASP A 543 15.78 -3.40 -44.63
N TYR A 544 15.23 -3.00 -45.78
CA TYR A 544 14.75 -3.89 -46.81
C TYR A 544 15.95 -4.39 -47.63
N SER A 545 16.26 -5.68 -47.59
CA SER A 545 16.86 -6.38 -48.71
C SER A 545 15.97 -7.56 -49.05
N SER A 546 15.68 -7.65 -50.33
CA SER A 546 14.75 -8.56 -50.97
C SER A 546 14.92 -10.05 -50.65
N GLU A 547 13.81 -10.74 -50.76
CA GLU A 547 13.61 -12.16 -50.90
C GLU A 547 13.27 -12.95 -49.61
N GLY A 548 11.99 -13.29 -49.57
CA GLY A 548 11.43 -14.31 -48.66
C GLY A 548 10.00 -13.96 -48.23
N ASN A 549 9.05 -14.77 -48.69
CA ASN A 549 7.63 -14.65 -48.37
C ASN A 549 7.42 -14.80 -46.85
N ALA A 550 7.49 -13.68 -46.11
CA ALA A 550 7.07 -13.67 -44.72
C ALA A 550 5.63 -13.16 -44.66
N GLY A 551 4.75 -14.01 -44.21
CA GLY A 551 3.37 -13.65 -43.95
C GLY A 551 3.33 -12.50 -42.93
N ILE A 552 2.71 -11.39 -43.31
CA ILE A 552 2.53 -10.24 -42.44
C ILE A 552 1.32 -10.55 -41.57
N TYR A 553 1.56 -10.88 -40.32
CA TYR A 553 0.50 -10.89 -39.28
C TYR A 553 0.57 -9.58 -38.53
N PRO A 554 -0.41 -8.67 -38.70
CA PRO A 554 -0.42 -7.42 -37.94
C PRO A 554 -0.74 -7.73 -36.46
N GLN A 555 0.24 -7.60 -35.60
CA GLN A 555 0.00 -7.53 -34.17
C GLN A 555 0.03 -6.07 -33.72
N ASN A 556 -1.02 -5.66 -33.03
CA ASN A 556 -1.08 -4.35 -32.40
C ASN A 556 -0.18 -4.36 -31.16
N VAL A 557 0.96 -3.72 -31.26
CA VAL A 557 1.81 -3.46 -30.10
C VAL A 557 1.56 -2.02 -29.65
N SER A 558 0.96 -1.88 -28.47
CA SER A 558 0.80 -0.56 -27.87
C SER A 558 2.17 -0.03 -27.43
N THR A 559 2.50 1.18 -27.86
CA THR A 559 3.62 1.91 -27.27
C THR A 559 3.31 2.26 -25.82
N GLU A 560 4.33 2.53 -25.02
CA GLU A 560 4.08 3.08 -23.68
C GLU A 560 3.25 4.35 -23.78
N ALA A 561 2.32 4.50 -22.84
CA ALA A 561 1.47 5.69 -22.82
C ALA A 561 2.31 6.94 -22.57
N VAL A 562 2.15 7.94 -23.42
CA VAL A 562 2.77 9.25 -23.27
C VAL A 562 1.82 10.16 -22.51
N GLY A 563 2.37 10.90 -21.56
CA GLY A 563 1.61 11.77 -20.67
C GLY A 563 1.58 11.18 -19.25
N SER A 564 2.09 11.95 -18.32
CA SER A 564 2.21 11.54 -16.91
C SER A 564 0.97 11.87 -16.08
N GLY A 565 -0.03 12.55 -16.66
CA GLY A 565 -1.11 13.18 -15.90
C GLY A 565 -0.62 14.37 -15.06
N ASN A 566 0.58 14.86 -15.29
CA ASN A 566 1.11 16.06 -14.65
C ASN A 566 0.64 17.32 -15.37
N ALA A 567 0.70 18.46 -14.72
CA ALA A 567 0.31 19.77 -15.26
C ALA A 567 1.26 20.24 -16.38
N GLN A 568 1.26 19.54 -17.53
CA GLN A 568 2.15 19.80 -18.66
C GLN A 568 1.51 20.63 -19.77
N ASN A 569 0.19 20.86 -19.69
CA ASN A 569 -0.58 21.57 -20.73
C ASN A 569 -0.97 22.98 -20.30
N ILE A 570 -0.15 23.62 -19.47
CA ILE A 570 -0.39 25.01 -19.09
C ILE A 570 0.31 25.92 -20.12
N GLN A 571 -0.49 26.73 -20.83
CA GLN A 571 0.04 27.77 -21.69
C GLN A 571 0.79 28.82 -20.86
N PRO A 572 1.81 29.49 -21.43
CA PRO A 572 2.46 30.61 -20.78
C PRO A 572 1.42 31.67 -20.40
N THR A 573 1.18 31.83 -19.11
CA THR A 573 0.12 32.70 -18.60
C THR A 573 0.72 33.70 -17.62
N LYS A 574 0.41 34.98 -17.82
CA LYS A 574 0.75 36.01 -16.84
C LYS A 574 -0.27 35.94 -15.70
N LEU A 575 0.19 35.57 -14.52
CA LEU A 575 -0.69 35.44 -13.35
C LEU A 575 -1.06 36.82 -12.80
N THR A 576 -2.32 36.95 -12.42
CA THR A 576 -2.88 38.13 -11.72
C THR A 576 -3.86 37.64 -10.67
N TYR A 577 -4.22 38.51 -9.74
CA TYR A 577 -5.28 38.23 -8.77
C TYR A 577 -6.62 38.58 -9.39
N ILE A 578 -7.51 37.60 -9.46
CA ILE A 578 -8.85 37.76 -10.04
C ILE A 578 -9.86 37.56 -8.91
N TRP A 579 -10.75 38.51 -8.78
CA TRP A 579 -11.84 38.47 -7.82
C TRP A 579 -13.16 38.62 -8.55
N GLU A 580 -14.17 37.91 -8.11
CA GLU A 580 -15.53 38.02 -8.64
C GLU A 580 -16.47 38.40 -7.50
N ARG A 581 -17.33 39.39 -7.75
CA ARG A 581 -18.40 39.76 -6.82
C ARG A 581 -19.48 38.68 -6.84
N VAL A 582 -19.74 38.05 -5.69
CA VAL A 582 -20.73 36.98 -5.53
C VAL A 582 -21.98 37.44 -4.76
N LYS A 583 -21.88 38.59 -4.12
CA LYS A 583 -22.98 39.20 -3.38
C LYS A 583 -22.87 40.71 -3.31
#